data_6bd07b7a2502ba450bd2d0eece2e7e64
#
_entry.id   6bd07b7a2502ba450bd2d0eece2e7e64
#
_cell.length_a   1.000
_cell.length_b   1.000
_cell.length_c   1.000
_cell.angle_alpha   90.00
_cell.angle_beta   90.00
_cell.angle_gamma   90.00
#
_symmetry.space_group_name_H-M   'P 1'
#
loop_
_entity.id
_entity.type
_entity.pdbx_description
1 polymer ?
#
loop_
_entity_poly.entity_id
_entity_poly.type
_entity_poly.pdbx_seq_one_letter_code
_entity_poly.pdbx_strand_id
1 'polypeptide(L)'
;MAIVGTAVAAFAAFILGLWKVVYPYSYMKPINLDRFDDDKYCLIDVRDYILSHRMPYEKAKNIPLSYLGRQTREKEVCDKDIVVLAEDRKAARLAVKILMKQRKQQIYYMTVTS
;
A
#
# COMPACT_ATOMS: atom_id res chain seq x y z
N MET A 1 24.67 -18.65 -31.47
CA MET A 1 24.71 -18.83 -30.01
C MET A 1 24.63 -17.51 -29.26
N ALA A 2 25.27 -16.43 -29.74
CA ALA A 2 25.14 -15.12 -29.09
C ALA A 2 23.71 -14.58 -29.08
N ILE A 3 22.91 -14.90 -30.11
CA ILE A 3 21.50 -14.46 -30.22
C ILE A 3 20.64 -15.09 -29.12
N VAL A 4 20.88 -16.36 -28.77
CA VAL A 4 20.12 -17.06 -27.74
C VAL A 4 20.40 -16.46 -26.36
N GLY A 5 21.67 -16.17 -26.06
CA GLY A 5 22.05 -15.54 -24.81
C GLY A 5 21.44 -14.15 -24.63
N THR A 6 21.41 -13.35 -25.72
CA THR A 6 20.80 -12.03 -25.70
C THR A 6 19.30 -12.11 -25.50
N ALA A 7 18.61 -13.07 -26.13
CA ALA A 7 17.19 -13.26 -25.99
C ALA A 7 16.82 -13.68 -24.54
N VAL A 8 17.62 -14.57 -23.96
CA VAL A 8 17.39 -15.00 -22.56
C VAL A 8 17.59 -13.84 -21.60
N ALA A 9 18.63 -13.03 -21.78
CA ALA A 9 18.90 -11.87 -20.94
C ALA A 9 17.77 -10.83 -21.03
N ALA A 10 17.28 -10.57 -22.25
CA ALA A 10 16.18 -9.63 -22.47
C ALA A 10 14.88 -10.12 -21.82
N PHE A 11 14.60 -11.42 -21.92
CA PHE A 11 13.42 -12.03 -21.31
C PHE A 11 13.49 -11.97 -19.79
N ALA A 12 14.64 -12.27 -19.21
CA ALA A 12 14.87 -12.19 -17.77
C ALA A 12 14.68 -10.75 -17.26
N ALA A 13 15.22 -9.76 -17.98
CA ALA A 13 15.05 -8.35 -17.62
C ALA A 13 13.59 -7.93 -17.69
N PHE A 14 12.84 -8.40 -18.68
CA PHE A 14 11.41 -8.13 -18.82
C PHE A 14 10.64 -8.71 -17.64
N ILE A 15 10.91 -9.95 -17.25
CA ILE A 15 10.24 -10.60 -16.12
C ILE A 15 10.55 -9.88 -14.81
N LEU A 16 11.81 -9.47 -14.59
CA LEU A 16 12.18 -8.72 -13.39
C LEU A 16 11.49 -7.36 -13.33
N GLY A 17 11.39 -6.67 -14.47
CA GLY A 17 10.67 -5.41 -14.53
C GLY A 17 9.18 -5.59 -14.28
N LEU A 18 8.57 -6.61 -14.87
CA LEU A 18 7.17 -6.94 -14.65
C LEU A 18 6.91 -7.30 -13.18
N TRP A 19 7.82 -8.06 -12.58
CA TRP A 19 7.74 -8.44 -11.18
C TRP A 19 7.72 -7.22 -10.25
N LYS A 20 8.56 -6.23 -10.52
CA LYS A 20 8.59 -5.00 -9.73
C LYS A 20 7.29 -4.20 -9.81
N VAL A 21 6.60 -4.26 -10.94
CA VAL A 21 5.33 -3.56 -11.14
C VAL A 21 4.17 -4.34 -10.53
N VAL A 22 4.14 -5.65 -10.72
CA VAL A 22 3.01 -6.51 -10.31
C VAL A 22 3.09 -6.90 -8.83
N TYR A 23 4.29 -7.05 -8.28
CA TYR A 23 4.50 -7.52 -6.93
C TYR A 23 3.76 -6.69 -5.87
N PRO A 24 3.79 -5.35 -5.89
CA PRO A 24 3.00 -4.57 -4.94
C PRO A 24 1.52 -4.85 -5.01
N TYR A 25 0.98 -5.09 -6.20
CA TYR A 25 -0.44 -5.42 -6.37
C TYR A 25 -0.80 -6.78 -5.79
N SER A 26 0.12 -7.75 -5.81
CA SER A 26 -0.16 -9.07 -5.26
C SER A 26 -0.30 -9.06 -3.73
N TYR A 27 0.27 -8.04 -3.07
CA TYR A 27 0.12 -7.85 -1.63
C TYR A 27 -1.06 -6.97 -1.26
N MET A 28 -1.67 -6.32 -2.26
CA MET A 28 -2.83 -5.46 -2.04
C MET A 28 -4.11 -6.28 -2.14
N LYS A 29 -4.84 -6.38 -1.06
CA LYS A 29 -6.16 -7.02 -1.05
C LYS A 29 -7.22 -5.99 -0.70
N PRO A 30 -8.28 -5.87 -1.52
CA PRO A 30 -9.38 -4.97 -1.17
C PRO A 30 -10.13 -5.50 0.04
N ILE A 31 -10.58 -4.60 0.87
CA ILE A 31 -11.40 -4.95 2.02
C ILE A 31 -12.68 -4.10 1.99
N ASN A 32 -13.77 -4.67 2.46
CA ASN A 32 -15.04 -3.98 2.54
C ASN A 32 -15.23 -3.43 3.96
N LEU A 33 -15.74 -2.22 4.08
CA LEU A 33 -16.05 -1.58 5.35
C LEU A 33 -16.93 -2.43 6.25
N ASP A 34 -17.88 -3.17 5.65
CA ASP A 34 -18.81 -4.01 6.40
C ASP A 34 -18.13 -5.18 7.11
N ARG A 35 -16.91 -5.52 6.66
CA ARG A 35 -16.12 -6.60 7.25
C ARG A 35 -14.96 -6.09 8.10
N PHE A 36 -14.91 -4.79 8.29
CA PHE A 36 -13.83 -4.19 9.06
C PHE A 36 -14.02 -4.46 10.55
N ASP A 37 -13.03 -5.09 11.16
CA ASP A 37 -12.98 -5.34 12.59
C ASP A 37 -11.83 -4.54 13.18
N ASP A 38 -12.14 -3.51 13.95
CA ASP A 38 -11.15 -2.61 14.53
C ASP A 38 -10.15 -3.31 15.44
N ASP A 39 -10.57 -4.41 16.06
CA ASP A 39 -9.71 -5.14 17.00
C ASP A 39 -8.62 -5.92 16.28
N LYS A 40 -8.83 -6.22 14.99
CA LYS A 40 -7.89 -7.03 14.20
C LYS A 40 -7.03 -6.19 13.26
N TYR A 41 -7.44 -4.97 12.96
CA TYR A 41 -6.79 -4.14 11.94
C TYR A 41 -6.47 -2.76 12.47
N CYS A 42 -5.44 -2.16 11.89
CA CYS A 42 -5.18 -0.74 12.05
C CYS A 42 -5.58 -0.02 10.76
N LEU A 43 -6.46 0.94 10.87
CA LEU A 43 -6.89 1.73 9.72
C LEU A 43 -6.00 2.98 9.61
N ILE A 44 -5.28 3.08 8.50
CA ILE A 44 -4.42 4.22 8.23
C ILE A 44 -4.99 4.98 7.03
N ASP A 45 -5.34 6.24 7.24
CA ASP A 45 -5.88 7.11 6.21
C ASP A 45 -4.73 7.91 5.60
N VAL A 46 -4.38 7.57 4.36
CA VAL A 46 -3.29 8.24 3.63
C VAL A 46 -3.77 9.35 2.72
N ARG A 47 -5.06 9.72 2.84
CA ARG A 47 -5.61 10.84 2.09
C ARG A 47 -4.99 12.15 2.56
N ASP A 48 -5.08 13.16 1.71
CA ASP A 48 -4.68 14.50 2.07
C ASP A 48 -5.40 14.95 3.35
N TYR A 49 -4.71 15.73 4.16
CA TYR A 49 -5.22 16.22 5.45
C TYR A 49 -6.59 16.92 5.31
N ILE A 50 -6.76 17.71 4.25
CA ILE A 50 -8.00 18.44 4.01
C ILE A 50 -9.15 17.47 3.72
N LEU A 51 -8.93 16.47 2.87
CA LEU A 51 -9.93 15.46 2.53
C LEU A 51 -10.30 14.61 3.75
N SER A 52 -9.31 14.22 4.52
CA SER A 52 -9.53 13.44 5.72
C SER A 52 -10.35 14.22 6.74
N HIS A 53 -10.12 15.52 6.84
CA HIS A 53 -10.85 16.39 7.76
C HIS A 53 -12.31 16.60 7.32
N ARG A 54 -12.55 16.69 6.01
CA ARG A 54 -13.91 16.87 5.48
C ARG A 54 -14.77 15.63 5.59
N MET A 55 -14.16 14.46 5.39
CA MET A 55 -14.86 13.18 5.44
C MET A 55 -14.08 12.21 6.32
N PRO A 56 -14.09 12.46 7.64
CA PRO A 56 -13.30 11.63 8.55
C PRO A 56 -13.88 10.22 8.68
N TYR A 57 -12.98 9.25 8.81
CA TYR A 57 -13.34 7.89 9.19
C TYR A 57 -12.98 7.69 10.64
N GLU A 58 -13.95 7.26 11.45
CA GLU A 58 -13.70 6.96 12.85
C GLU A 58 -12.64 5.87 12.97
N LYS A 59 -11.78 6.01 13.96
CA LYS A 59 -10.71 5.07 14.28
C LYS A 59 -9.60 5.00 13.24
N ALA A 60 -9.66 5.81 12.20
CA ALA A 60 -8.59 5.91 11.23
C ALA A 60 -7.54 6.91 11.71
N LYS A 61 -6.28 6.52 11.66
CA LYS A 61 -5.18 7.42 11.93
C LYS A 61 -4.79 8.09 10.62
N ASN A 62 -4.89 9.39 10.54
CA ASN A 62 -4.53 10.12 9.33
C ASN A 62 -3.03 10.34 9.29
N ILE A 63 -2.38 9.69 8.34
CA ILE A 63 -0.97 9.89 8.01
C ILE A 63 -0.93 10.14 6.50
N PRO A 64 -0.90 11.39 6.06
CA PRO A 64 -0.88 11.68 4.63
C PRO A 64 0.27 10.97 3.93
N LEU A 65 0.04 10.60 2.67
CA LEU A 65 0.99 9.80 1.90
C LEU A 65 2.38 10.44 1.87
N SER A 66 2.46 11.76 1.84
CA SER A 66 3.73 12.50 1.83
C SER A 66 4.54 12.33 3.13
N TYR A 67 3.88 12.03 4.24
CA TYR A 67 4.54 11.83 5.53
C TYR A 67 4.70 10.37 5.91
N LEU A 68 4.04 9.47 5.19
CA LEU A 68 3.99 8.05 5.56
C LEU A 68 5.37 7.41 5.61
N GLY A 69 6.22 7.70 4.63
CA GLY A 69 7.58 7.16 4.59
C GLY A 69 8.42 7.59 5.77
N ARG A 70 8.31 8.84 6.18
CA ARG A 70 9.03 9.37 7.33
C ARG A 70 8.52 8.76 8.63
N GLN A 71 7.20 8.68 8.77
CA GLN A 71 6.57 8.13 9.97
C GLN A 71 6.96 6.66 10.18
N THR A 72 6.98 5.87 9.12
CA THR A 72 7.35 4.45 9.21
C THR A 72 8.83 4.24 9.53
N ARG A 73 9.69 5.19 9.16
CA ARG A 73 11.12 5.12 9.50
C ARG A 73 11.39 5.49 10.94
N GLU A 74 10.61 6.37 11.51
CA GLU A 74 10.82 6.85 12.88
C GLU A 74 10.30 5.89 13.93
N LYS A 75 9.19 5.23 13.64
CA LYS A 75 8.60 4.27 14.58
C LYS A 75 7.66 3.31 13.86
N GLU A 76 7.36 2.22 14.52
CA GLU A 76 6.37 1.27 14.03
C GLU A 76 4.99 1.91 14.01
N VAL A 77 4.31 1.82 12.88
CA VAL A 77 2.98 2.44 12.71
C VAL A 77 1.93 1.64 13.46
N CYS A 78 2.01 0.31 13.37
CA CYS A 78 1.04 -0.57 14.02
C CYS A 78 1.57 -1.99 14.05
N ASP A 79 1.20 -2.76 15.07
CA ASP A 79 1.57 -4.17 15.21
C ASP A 79 0.52 -5.13 14.66
N LYS A 80 -0.64 -4.61 14.25
CA LYS A 80 -1.73 -5.39 13.67
C LYS A 80 -1.67 -5.32 12.14
N ASP A 81 -2.53 -6.10 11.47
CA ASP A 81 -2.68 -5.99 10.03
C ASP A 81 -3.18 -4.58 9.67
N ILE A 82 -2.63 -4.05 8.60
CA ILE A 82 -2.89 -2.67 8.22
C ILE A 82 -3.92 -2.62 7.09
N VAL A 83 -4.89 -1.72 7.24
CA VAL A 83 -5.85 -1.36 6.18
C VAL A 83 -5.56 0.08 5.78
N VAL A 84 -5.20 0.27 4.52
CA VAL A 84 -4.90 1.59 3.96
C VAL A 84 -6.18 2.17 3.37
N LEU A 85 -6.54 3.36 3.82
CA LEU A 85 -7.65 4.12 3.25
C LEU A 85 -7.07 5.18 2.33
N ALA A 86 -7.36 5.09 1.05
CA ALA A 86 -6.79 5.96 0.04
C ALA A 86 -7.87 6.56 -0.85
N GLU A 87 -7.54 7.66 -1.49
CA GLU A 87 -8.42 8.37 -2.41
C GLU A 87 -8.63 7.58 -3.70
N ASP A 88 -7.58 6.94 -4.18
CA ASP A 88 -7.64 6.11 -5.38
C ASP A 88 -6.67 4.92 -5.24
N ARG A 89 -6.73 4.04 -6.24
CA ARG A 89 -5.93 2.83 -6.25
C ARG A 89 -4.43 3.12 -6.36
N LYS A 90 -4.07 4.16 -7.06
CA LYS A 90 -2.68 4.57 -7.23
C LYS A 90 -2.06 5.02 -5.90
N ALA A 91 -2.79 5.83 -5.14
CA ALA A 91 -2.36 6.26 -3.82
C ALA A 91 -2.25 5.07 -2.86
N ALA A 92 -3.21 4.14 -2.92
CA ALA A 92 -3.18 2.92 -2.12
C ALA A 92 -1.93 2.10 -2.43
N ARG A 93 -1.59 1.94 -3.70
CA ARG A 93 -0.39 1.22 -4.13
C ARG A 93 0.89 1.84 -3.58
N LEU A 94 0.99 3.16 -3.65
CA LEU A 94 2.16 3.87 -3.13
C LEU A 94 2.30 3.69 -1.62
N ALA A 95 1.18 3.78 -0.90
CA ALA A 95 1.18 3.57 0.55
C ALA A 95 1.58 2.15 0.92
N VAL A 96 1.04 1.15 0.23
CA VAL A 96 1.38 -0.25 0.44
C VAL A 96 2.86 -0.48 0.19
N LYS A 97 3.40 0.11 -0.88
CA LYS A 97 4.82 -0.02 -1.22
C LYS A 97 5.72 0.54 -0.11
N ILE A 98 5.34 1.68 0.47
CA ILE A 98 6.08 2.29 1.56
C ILE A 98 6.02 1.40 2.81
N LEU A 99 4.85 0.91 3.16
CA LEU A 99 4.65 0.09 4.34
C LEU A 99 5.35 -1.27 4.24
N MET A 100 5.38 -1.85 3.05
CA MET A 100 6.02 -3.15 2.81
C MET A 100 7.52 -3.12 3.00
N LYS A 101 8.17 -1.97 2.87
CA LYS A 101 9.62 -1.86 3.10
C LYS A 101 10.00 -2.19 4.53
N GLN A 102 9.08 -2.00 5.47
CA GLN A 102 9.34 -2.24 6.89
C GLN A 102 8.60 -3.43 7.47
N ARG A 103 7.51 -3.84 6.84
CA ARG A 103 6.68 -4.93 7.33
C ARG A 103 6.33 -5.88 6.20
N LYS A 104 6.49 -7.17 6.45
CA LYS A 104 6.13 -8.23 5.51
C LYS A 104 4.77 -8.82 5.82
N GLN A 105 3.89 -8.05 6.42
CA GLN A 105 2.54 -8.48 6.76
C GLN A 105 1.57 -8.18 5.63
N GLN A 106 0.41 -8.83 5.67
CA GLN A 106 -0.65 -8.58 4.72
C GLN A 106 -1.18 -7.16 4.91
N ILE A 107 -1.25 -6.41 3.82
CA ILE A 107 -1.78 -5.05 3.81
C ILE A 107 -3.02 -5.01 2.94
N TYR A 108 -4.12 -4.54 3.50
CA TYR A 108 -5.38 -4.37 2.80
C TYR A 108 -5.55 -2.91 2.41
N TYR A 109 -6.45 -2.66 1.48
CA TYR A 109 -6.73 -1.28 1.10
C TYR A 109 -8.22 -1.06 0.83
N MET A 110 -8.65 0.18 1.02
CA MET A 110 -9.97 0.65 0.63
C MET A 110 -9.80 1.96 -0.12
N THR A 111 -10.58 2.15 -1.16
CA THR A 111 -10.61 3.43 -1.88
C THR A 111 -11.89 4.17 -1.53
N VAL A 112 -11.74 5.46 -1.26
CA VAL A 112 -12.84 6.33 -0.90
C VAL A 112 -12.89 7.47 -1.89
N THR A 113 -13.94 7.52 -2.68
CA THR A 113 -14.18 8.64 -3.58
C THR A 113 -14.82 9.78 -2.82
N SER A 114 -14.20 10.93 -2.88
CA SER A 114 -14.74 12.15 -2.29
C SER A 114 -15.88 12.70 -3.13
#